data_9cb5266c20bd8c192ae3958c079d0f02
#
_entry.id   9cb5266c20bd8c192ae3958c079d0f02
#
_cell.length_a   1.000
_cell.length_b   1.000
_cell.length_c   1.000
_cell.angle_alpha   90.00
_cell.angle_beta   90.00
_cell.angle_gamma   90.00
#
_symmetry.space_group_name_H-M   'P 1'
#
loop_
_entity.id
_entity.type
_entity.pdbx_description
1 polymer ?
#
loop_
_entity_poly.entity_id
_entity_poly.type
_entity_poly.pdbx_seq_one_letter_code
_entity_poly.pdbx_strand_id
1 'polypeptide(L)'
;YPFAQTKAANLARMRAERLNGGLSQYRADQCMHALRGEACLISNTEEGFLFRFKGGEPGWQQQIPPQPTLVTEVLISPDGDRILDVSYNGPLLGPIQSAPPVTPPDNP
;
A
#
# COMPACT_ATOMS: atom_id res chain seq x y z
N TYR A 1 -12.84 10.09 16.26
CA TYR A 1 -11.43 10.39 16.58
C TYR A 1 -10.90 11.42 15.62
N PRO A 2 -10.65 12.64 16.11
CA PRO A 2 -10.05 13.66 15.27
C PRO A 2 -8.69 13.19 14.76
N PHE A 3 -8.41 13.47 13.50
CA PHE A 3 -7.12 13.14 12.88
C PHE A 3 -6.83 11.64 12.78
N ALA A 4 -7.80 10.76 13.07
CA ALA A 4 -7.55 9.33 13.03
C ALA A 4 -7.08 8.88 11.65
N GLN A 5 -7.73 9.36 10.60
CA GLN A 5 -7.34 8.95 9.25
C GLN A 5 -5.94 9.45 8.87
N THR A 6 -5.60 10.67 9.28
CA THR A 6 -4.26 11.20 9.03
C THR A 6 -3.21 10.36 9.73
N LYS A 7 -3.46 10.03 11.00
CA LYS A 7 -2.53 9.18 11.75
C LYS A 7 -2.44 7.80 11.12
N ALA A 8 -3.58 7.26 10.72
CA ALA A 8 -3.62 5.93 10.12
C ALA A 8 -2.81 5.88 8.84
N ALA A 9 -2.97 6.88 7.98
CA ALA A 9 -2.23 6.93 6.72
C ALA A 9 -0.73 6.99 6.98
N ASN A 10 -0.32 7.80 7.96
CA ASN A 10 1.11 7.91 8.28
C ASN A 10 1.66 6.61 8.84
N LEU A 11 0.90 5.92 9.70
CA LEU A 11 1.34 4.64 10.23
C LEU A 11 1.48 3.59 9.13
N ALA A 12 0.50 3.52 8.23
CA ALA A 12 0.53 2.56 7.15
C ALA A 12 1.75 2.81 6.25
N ARG A 13 1.98 4.07 5.88
CA ARG A 13 3.12 4.41 5.04
C ARG A 13 4.44 4.08 5.73
N MET A 14 4.58 4.44 7.01
CA MET A 14 5.83 4.20 7.71
C MET A 14 6.10 2.72 7.91
N ARG A 15 5.05 1.92 8.08
CA ARG A 15 5.25 0.47 8.18
C ARG A 15 5.77 -0.08 6.86
N ALA A 16 5.21 0.36 5.74
CA ALA A 16 5.66 -0.08 4.43
C ALA A 16 7.12 0.33 4.19
N GLU A 17 7.46 1.56 4.58
CA GLU A 17 8.84 2.03 4.45
C GLU A 17 9.79 1.13 5.22
N ARG A 18 9.42 0.77 6.43
CA ARG A 18 10.27 -0.08 7.27
C ARG A 18 10.38 -1.50 6.70
N LEU A 19 9.26 -2.06 6.27
CA LEU A 19 9.26 -3.42 5.76
C LEU A 19 10.07 -3.56 4.48
N ASN A 20 10.20 -2.49 3.72
CA ASN A 20 10.81 -2.55 2.40
C ASN A 20 12.20 -1.91 2.36
N GLY A 21 12.84 -1.76 3.51
CA GLY A 21 14.24 -1.38 3.55
C GLY A 21 14.53 0.07 3.85
N GLY A 22 13.52 0.86 4.15
CA GLY A 22 13.71 2.27 4.49
C GLY A 22 13.68 3.17 3.26
N LEU A 23 13.79 4.48 3.49
CA LEU A 23 13.60 5.47 2.44
C LEU A 23 14.70 5.46 1.37
N SER A 24 15.83 4.85 1.65
CA SER A 24 16.88 4.73 0.65
C SER A 24 16.58 3.62 -0.36
N GLN A 25 15.65 2.74 -0.03
CA GLN A 25 15.31 1.59 -0.87
C GLN A 25 13.87 1.64 -1.38
N TYR A 26 13.01 2.42 -0.72
CA TYR A 26 11.58 2.34 -0.96
C TYR A 26 10.92 3.70 -0.82
N ARG A 27 10.00 4.00 -1.72
CA ARG A 27 9.13 5.17 -1.62
C ARG A 27 7.71 4.75 -1.91
N ALA A 28 6.80 5.13 -1.01
CA ALA A 28 5.39 4.84 -1.18
C ALA A 28 4.77 5.82 -2.18
N ASP A 29 3.63 5.39 -2.77
CA ASP A 29 2.86 6.23 -3.66
C ASP A 29 2.52 7.57 -2.99
N GLN A 30 2.49 8.61 -3.79
CA GLN A 30 2.16 9.95 -3.33
C GLN A 30 0.82 10.01 -2.60
N CYS A 31 -0.12 9.13 -2.94
CA CYS A 31 -1.41 9.08 -2.26
C CYS A 31 -1.27 8.96 -0.74
N MET A 32 -0.19 8.34 -0.27
CA MET A 32 0.02 8.15 1.17
C MET A 32 0.66 9.36 1.83
N HIS A 33 1.02 10.37 1.06
CA HIS A 33 1.63 11.60 1.58
C HIS A 33 0.68 12.79 1.55
N ALA A 34 -0.50 12.63 0.96
CA ALA A 34 -1.41 13.75 0.74
C ALA A 34 -2.84 13.33 1.06
N LEU A 35 -3.66 14.31 1.44
CA LEU A 35 -5.10 14.13 1.60
C LEU A 35 -5.46 12.92 2.46
N ARG A 36 -4.71 12.70 3.53
CA ARG A 36 -4.99 11.65 4.51
C ARG A 36 -5.02 10.26 3.88
N GLY A 37 -4.25 10.07 2.81
CA GLY A 37 -4.20 8.78 2.13
C GLY A 37 -5.48 8.41 1.42
N GLU A 38 -6.37 9.37 1.20
CA GLU A 38 -7.73 9.08 0.75
C GLU A 38 -7.79 8.32 -0.57
N ALA A 39 -6.91 8.66 -1.51
CA ALA A 39 -6.91 8.00 -2.81
C ALA A 39 -6.51 6.52 -2.73
N CYS A 40 -5.88 6.11 -1.65
CA CYS A 40 -5.45 4.73 -1.43
C CYS A 40 -6.20 4.05 -0.30
N LEU A 41 -7.22 4.70 0.24
CA LEU A 41 -8.05 4.12 1.28
C LEU A 41 -9.07 3.19 0.65
N ILE A 42 -9.01 1.91 1.01
CA ILE A 42 -9.93 0.90 0.49
C ILE A 42 -11.23 0.90 1.26
N SER A 43 -11.13 1.00 2.59
CA SER A 43 -12.32 1.00 3.43
C SER A 43 -12.03 1.67 4.76
N ASN A 44 -13.09 2.18 5.36
CA ASN A 44 -13.04 2.80 6.68
C ASN A 44 -14.29 2.31 7.41
N THR A 45 -14.11 1.31 8.25
CA THR A 45 -15.21 0.64 8.94
C THR A 45 -14.90 0.58 10.43
N GLU A 46 -15.77 -0.11 11.17
CA GLU A 46 -15.53 -0.37 12.58
C GLU A 46 -14.25 -1.16 12.81
N GLU A 47 -13.82 -1.89 11.80
CA GLU A 47 -12.59 -2.67 11.90
C GLU A 47 -11.35 -1.81 11.75
N GLY A 48 -11.48 -0.63 11.16
CA GLY A 48 -10.37 0.27 10.99
C GLY A 48 -10.25 0.82 9.58
N PHE A 49 -9.09 1.39 9.32
CA PHE A 49 -8.75 1.96 8.01
C PHE A 49 -7.90 0.96 7.23
N LEU A 50 -8.38 0.55 6.07
CA LEU A 50 -7.62 -0.36 5.21
C LEU A 50 -7.06 0.43 4.05
N PHE A 51 -5.74 0.47 3.95
CA PHE A 51 -5.05 1.15 2.86
C PHE A 51 -4.36 0.14 1.97
N ARG A 52 -4.38 0.40 0.66
CA ARG A 52 -3.60 -0.37 -0.30
C ARG A 52 -2.90 0.61 -1.21
N PHE A 53 -1.59 0.50 -1.31
CA PHE A 53 -0.81 1.46 -2.10
C PHE A 53 0.39 0.80 -2.72
N LYS A 54 0.82 1.40 -3.84
CA LYS A 54 1.99 0.94 -4.57
C LYS A 54 3.24 1.59 -4.02
N GLY A 55 4.37 1.01 -4.34
CA GLY A 55 5.65 1.58 -3.99
C GLY A 55 6.73 0.98 -4.85
N GLY A 56 7.95 1.48 -4.68
CA GLY A 56 9.08 1.00 -5.46
C GLY A 56 10.34 1.74 -5.07
N GLU A 57 11.35 1.60 -5.92
CA GLU A 57 12.63 2.26 -5.70
C GLU A 57 12.46 3.77 -5.73
N PRO A 58 13.31 4.52 -5.00
CA PRO A 58 13.27 5.98 -5.10
C PRO A 58 13.33 6.42 -6.54
N GLY A 59 12.42 7.33 -6.91
CA GLY A 59 12.35 7.83 -8.27
C GLY A 59 11.37 7.10 -9.17
N TRP A 60 10.74 6.04 -8.69
CA TRP A 60 9.85 5.26 -9.55
C TRP A 60 8.67 6.08 -10.09
N GLN A 61 8.21 7.05 -9.32
CA GLN A 61 7.05 7.85 -9.72
C GLN A 61 7.38 8.84 -10.82
N GLN A 62 8.65 9.20 -10.96
CA GLN A 62 9.10 10.14 -11.98
C GLN A 62 9.41 9.47 -13.31
N GLN A 63 9.40 8.14 -13.34
CA GLN A 63 9.61 7.42 -14.59
C GLN A 63 8.37 7.54 -15.47
N ILE A 64 8.55 7.39 -16.77
CA ILE A 64 7.48 7.53 -17.75
C ILE A 64 7.38 6.25 -18.55
N PRO A 65 6.37 5.42 -18.30
CA PRO A 65 5.39 5.54 -17.21
C PRO A 65 6.00 5.19 -15.87
N PRO A 66 5.35 5.54 -14.77
CA PRO A 66 5.83 5.18 -13.44
C PRO A 66 6.03 3.67 -13.31
N GLN A 67 7.05 3.29 -12.55
CA GLN A 67 7.46 1.88 -12.45
C GLN A 67 7.39 1.37 -11.01
N PRO A 68 6.20 1.23 -10.43
CA PRO A 68 6.11 0.64 -9.10
C PRO A 68 6.39 -0.85 -9.18
N THR A 69 6.99 -1.39 -8.12
CA THR A 69 7.34 -2.81 -8.08
C THR A 69 6.70 -3.55 -6.92
N LEU A 70 6.14 -2.80 -5.98
CA LEU A 70 5.59 -3.38 -4.76
C LEU A 70 4.20 -2.85 -4.50
N VAL A 71 3.42 -3.64 -3.75
CA VAL A 71 2.14 -3.18 -3.21
C VAL A 71 2.07 -3.60 -1.76
N THR A 72 1.47 -2.75 -0.93
CA THR A 72 1.32 -3.01 0.50
C THR A 72 -0.14 -2.76 0.89
N GLU A 73 -0.68 -3.65 1.72
CA GLU A 73 -2.02 -3.50 2.25
C GLU A 73 -1.96 -3.60 3.76
N VAL A 74 -2.43 -2.56 4.44
CA VAL A 74 -2.29 -2.44 5.89
C VAL A 74 -3.62 -2.02 6.50
N LEU A 75 -3.99 -2.68 7.58
CA LEU A 75 -5.17 -2.32 8.37
C LEU A 75 -4.73 -1.61 9.64
N ILE A 76 -5.26 -0.42 9.86
CA ILE A 76 -4.94 0.43 11.00
C ILE A 76 -6.18 0.55 11.87
N SER A 77 -6.00 0.59 13.19
CA SER A 77 -7.10 0.69 14.13
C SER A 77 -7.99 1.91 13.87
N PRO A 78 -9.26 1.88 14.31
CA PRO A 78 -10.18 3.00 14.07
C PRO A 78 -9.72 4.32 14.67
N ASP A 79 -8.92 4.29 15.74
CA ASP A 79 -8.39 5.51 16.32
C ASP A 79 -7.11 5.99 15.63
N GLY A 80 -6.61 5.23 14.66
CA GLY A 80 -5.43 5.61 13.90
C GLY A 80 -4.12 5.38 14.61
N ASP A 81 -4.13 4.71 15.75
CA ASP A 81 -2.93 4.62 16.60
C ASP A 81 -2.18 3.32 16.53
N ARG A 82 -2.77 2.25 15.97
CA ARG A 82 -2.13 0.95 15.96
C ARG A 82 -2.29 0.24 14.64
N ILE A 83 -1.24 -0.46 14.25
CA ILE A 83 -1.29 -1.32 13.07
C ILE A 83 -1.89 -2.64 13.52
N LEU A 84 -3.01 -3.02 12.92
CA LEU A 84 -3.69 -4.26 13.27
C LEU A 84 -3.23 -5.43 12.43
N ASP A 85 -2.91 -5.18 11.16
CA ASP A 85 -2.52 -6.27 10.27
C ASP A 85 -1.84 -5.70 9.04
N VAL A 86 -0.84 -6.42 8.54
CA VAL A 86 -0.28 -6.18 7.21
C VAL A 86 -0.74 -7.35 6.37
N SER A 87 -1.83 -7.17 5.66
CA SER A 87 -2.44 -8.28 4.93
C SER A 87 -1.67 -8.64 3.66
N TYR A 88 -0.87 -7.71 3.17
CA TYR A 88 0.01 -8.01 2.04
C TYR A 88 1.17 -7.02 2.01
N ASN A 89 2.34 -7.49 1.64
CA ASN A 89 3.48 -6.65 1.32
C ASN A 89 4.40 -7.47 0.43
N GLY A 90 4.46 -7.11 -0.84
CA GLY A 90 5.26 -7.89 -1.76
C GLY A 90 5.18 -7.36 -3.18
N PRO A 91 5.60 -8.19 -4.13
CA PRO A 91 5.64 -7.78 -5.53
C PRO A 91 4.28 -7.32 -6.03
N LEU A 92 4.30 -6.28 -6.86
CA LEU A 92 3.11 -5.81 -7.53
C LEU A 92 2.70 -6.84 -8.56
N LEU A 93 1.49 -7.37 -8.41
CA LEU A 93 0.93 -8.28 -9.38
C LEU A 93 0.16 -7.45 -10.38
N GLY A 94 0.62 -7.46 -11.61
CA GLY A 94 0.01 -6.63 -12.64
C GLY A 94 -1.39 -7.10 -13.01
N PRO A 95 -2.03 -6.35 -13.90
CA PRO A 95 -3.37 -6.72 -14.36
C PRO A 95 -3.40 -8.10 -14.99
N ILE A 96 -2.30 -8.53 -15.54
CA ILE A 96 -2.19 -9.86 -16.15
C ILE A 96 -2.43 -10.94 -15.12
N GLN A 97 -2.07 -10.67 -13.89
CA GLN A 97 -2.24 -11.63 -12.81
C GLN A 97 -3.68 -11.92 -12.51
N SER A 98 -4.50 -10.97 -12.75
CA SER A 98 -5.91 -11.17 -12.47
C SER A 98 -6.50 -12.18 -13.41
N ALA A 99 -5.82 -12.39 -14.51
CA ALA A 99 -6.25 -13.45 -15.37
C ALA A 99 -5.71 -14.69 -14.80
N PRO A 100 -5.82 -15.29 -14.26
CA PRO A 100 -5.12 -16.24 -13.70
C PRO A 100 -4.45 -17.07 -14.17
N PRO A 101 -4.30 -16.96 -14.04
CA PRO A 101 -3.64 -17.52 -14.43
C PRO A 101 -3.72 -18.57 -14.96
N VAL A 102 -4.10 -18.63 -15.11
CA VAL A 102 -4.18 -19.33 -15.74
C VAL A 102 -3.71 -20.17 -15.88
N THR A 103 -3.94 -20.50 -15.69
CA THR A 103 -3.54 -21.09 -15.84
C THR A 103 -3.20 -21.81 -16.09
N PRO A 104 -3.28 -22.21 -16.16
CA PRO A 104 -2.90 -22.82 -16.33
C PRO A 104 -2.76 -23.50 -16.62
N PRO A 105 -2.80 -23.70 -16.67
CA PRO A 105 -2.64 -24.24 -16.94
C PRO A 105 -2.68 -24.89 -17.41
N ASP A 106 -2.78 -24.82 -17.33
CA ASP A 106 -2.72 -25.12 -17.81
C ASP A 106 -2.55 -25.75 -18.40
N ASN A 107 -2.75 -25.98 -18.27
CA ASN A 107 -2.51 -26.33 -18.72
C ASN A 107 -2.32 -26.95 -19.25
N PRO A 108 -2.26 -27.48 -19.22
CA PRO A 108 -1.98 -27.85 -19.67
C PRO A 108 -1.72 -27.94 -20.14
#